data_1ebb22cd03cb806305d48337d4f000af
#
_entry.id   1ebb22cd03cb806305d48337d4f000af
#
_cell.length_a   1.000
_cell.length_b   1.000
_cell.length_c   1.000
_cell.angle_alpha   90.00
_cell.angle_beta   90.00
_cell.angle_gamma   90.00
#
_symmetry.space_group_name_H-M   'P 1'
#
loop_
_entity.id
_entity.type
_entity.pdbx_description
1 polymer ?
#
loop_
_entity_poly.entity_id
_entity_poly.type
_entity_poly.pdbx_seq_one_letter_code
_entity_poly.pdbx_strand_id
1 'polypeptide(L)'
;MNKKPIIGLVMKSLEAEFFQEMKKGAIAFAEEQTGFQLVTVGTSTQTEVDLQIELVNKLILDKVDAIVLVPIDSKALVPVAVKAIQAGIKVINIDIRLDEELLQQHGVELTYVGPDNKTASTLVGNVLAWKLGKNARVILIEGLRAAENAQQRKAGFMESVSAFGLNLVASEAADWETGKAEQVFAGLYAQHPDVEGVFCSNDAMALGVLNVLVKNGKAGIIPVVGFDNDASVQPFLKSGAMLATIDAFGSQMAVQGIEFALKALDGMQNKGSYATDFKLVQYHGE
;
A
#
# COMPACT_ATOMS: atom_id res chain seq x y z
N MET A 1 10.14 38.53 5.12
CA MET A 1 10.40 37.16 4.64
C MET A 1 9.06 36.47 4.63
N ASN A 2 8.59 35.97 3.48
CA ASN A 2 7.37 35.15 3.45
C ASN A 2 7.62 33.89 4.27
N LYS A 3 6.69 33.53 5.15
CA LYS A 3 6.74 32.32 5.95
C LYS A 3 6.72 31.13 4.95
N LYS A 4 7.63 30.18 5.09
CA LYS A 4 7.63 28.97 4.28
C LYS A 4 6.37 28.17 4.58
N PRO A 5 5.67 27.63 3.56
CA PRO A 5 4.51 26.79 3.80
C PRO A 5 4.90 25.49 4.54
N ILE A 6 3.97 25.00 5.35
CA ILE A 6 4.11 23.78 6.14
C ILE A 6 3.27 22.69 5.47
N ILE A 7 3.91 21.59 5.11
CA ILE A 7 3.24 20.42 4.51
C ILE A 7 3.29 19.28 5.52
N GLY A 8 2.11 18.73 5.88
CA GLY A 8 1.98 17.53 6.69
C GLY A 8 1.90 16.29 5.81
N LEU A 9 2.85 15.35 5.94
CA LEU A 9 2.74 14.01 5.37
C LEU A 9 2.18 13.07 6.43
N VAL A 10 0.97 12.58 6.21
CA VAL A 10 0.26 11.66 7.10
C VAL A 10 0.31 10.27 6.50
N MET A 11 1.05 9.37 7.16
CA MET A 11 1.18 7.97 6.75
C MET A 11 0.36 7.06 7.67
N LYS A 12 0.14 5.83 7.26
CA LYS A 12 -0.39 4.83 8.18
C LYS A 12 0.75 4.16 8.97
N SER A 13 1.24 3.23 9.14
CA SER A 13 2.29 2.77 10.04
C SER A 13 3.65 3.45 9.81
N LEU A 14 4.28 3.91 10.88
CA LEU A 14 5.67 4.38 10.85
C LEU A 14 6.69 3.24 11.05
N GLU A 15 6.22 2.04 11.37
CA GLU A 15 7.05 0.85 11.60
C GLU A 15 7.15 -0.07 10.39
N ALA A 16 6.18 -0.02 9.47
CA ALA A 16 6.21 -0.80 8.23
C ALA A 16 7.28 -0.27 7.26
N GLU A 17 8.07 -1.19 6.68
CA GLU A 17 9.22 -0.85 5.82
C GLU A 17 8.83 0.07 4.65
N PHE A 18 7.73 -0.21 3.97
CA PHE A 18 7.22 0.62 2.88
C PHE A 18 7.06 2.09 3.29
N PHE A 19 6.48 2.37 4.47
CA PHE A 19 6.29 3.74 4.96
C PHE A 19 7.56 4.35 5.54
N GLN A 20 8.49 3.56 6.03
CA GLN A 20 9.82 4.05 6.40
C GLN A 20 10.59 4.58 5.18
N GLU A 21 10.58 3.83 4.06
CA GLU A 21 11.18 4.28 2.81
C GLU A 21 10.44 5.49 2.20
N MET A 22 9.09 5.51 2.28
CA MET A 22 8.28 6.66 1.89
C MET A 22 8.67 7.92 2.67
N LYS A 23 8.78 7.82 4.00
CA LYS A 23 9.20 8.91 4.89
C LYS A 23 10.61 9.40 4.56
N LYS A 24 11.54 8.47 4.37
CA LYS A 24 12.93 8.77 4.04
C LYS A 24 13.04 9.56 2.73
N GLY A 25 12.33 9.15 1.68
CA GLY A 25 12.30 9.86 0.40
C GLY A 25 11.70 11.27 0.55
N ALA A 26 10.61 11.41 1.31
CA ALA A 26 9.99 12.71 1.58
C ALA A 26 10.91 13.68 2.34
N ILE A 27 11.65 13.17 3.34
CA ILE A 27 12.61 13.97 4.12
C ILE A 27 13.78 14.41 3.24
N ALA A 28 14.37 13.50 2.46
CA ALA A 28 15.47 13.82 1.55
C ALA A 28 15.05 14.91 0.53
N PHE A 29 13.86 14.79 -0.05
CA PHE A 29 13.30 15.81 -0.93
C PHE A 29 13.13 17.16 -0.23
N ALA A 30 12.62 17.18 1.01
CA ALA A 30 12.44 18.42 1.77
C ALA A 30 13.77 19.11 2.15
N GLU A 31 14.83 18.33 2.36
CA GLU A 31 16.18 18.86 2.62
C GLU A 31 16.80 19.49 1.38
N GLU A 32 16.56 18.91 0.20
CA GLU A 32 17.00 19.47 -1.08
C GLU A 32 16.19 20.70 -1.49
N GLN A 33 14.88 20.70 -1.27
CA GLN A 33 13.93 21.74 -1.64
C GLN A 33 13.68 22.69 -0.48
N THR A 34 14.54 23.67 -0.24
CA THR A 34 14.46 24.58 0.92
C THR A 34 13.22 25.48 0.97
N GLY A 35 12.26 25.33 0.06
CA GLY A 35 11.09 26.21 -0.13
C GLY A 35 9.94 26.01 0.86
N PHE A 36 9.88 24.89 1.60
CA PHE A 36 8.80 24.55 2.54
C PHE A 36 9.33 23.86 3.79
N GLN A 37 8.45 23.60 4.76
CA GLN A 37 8.72 22.77 5.93
C GLN A 37 7.90 21.48 5.83
N LEU A 38 8.52 20.34 6.08
CA LEU A 38 7.84 19.05 6.12
C LEU A 38 7.63 18.59 7.56
N VAL A 39 6.40 18.20 7.88
CA VAL A 39 6.03 17.50 9.13
C VAL A 39 5.55 16.11 8.76
N THR A 40 6.16 15.07 9.31
CA THR A 40 5.76 13.69 9.07
C THR A 40 5.11 13.10 10.30
N VAL A 41 3.91 12.54 10.14
CA VAL A 41 3.16 11.86 11.21
C VAL A 41 2.59 10.54 10.68
N GLY A 42 2.29 9.63 11.58
CA GLY A 42 1.66 8.37 11.25
C GLY A 42 1.35 7.57 12.52
N THR A 43 0.69 6.45 12.35
CA THR A 43 0.32 5.54 13.44
C THR A 43 1.40 4.47 13.67
N SER A 44 1.26 3.63 14.70
CA SER A 44 2.18 2.51 14.95
C SER A 44 1.83 1.30 14.08
N THR A 45 0.53 1.04 13.89
CA THR A 45 0.01 -0.07 13.09
C THR A 45 -0.79 0.43 11.89
N GLN A 46 -1.13 -0.49 10.99
CA GLN A 46 -1.90 -0.15 9.77
C GLN A 46 -3.42 -0.17 9.98
N THR A 47 -3.90 -0.18 11.23
CA THR A 47 -5.35 -0.32 11.56
C THR A 47 -5.87 0.72 12.53
N GLU A 48 -5.04 1.66 12.99
CA GLU A 48 -5.37 2.69 13.98
C GLU A 48 -6.07 3.90 13.33
N VAL A 49 -7.29 3.67 12.83
CA VAL A 49 -8.09 4.70 12.11
C VAL A 49 -8.33 5.94 12.96
N ASP A 50 -8.80 5.77 14.21
CA ASP A 50 -9.13 6.89 15.09
C ASP A 50 -7.90 7.74 15.40
N LEU A 51 -6.75 7.11 15.67
CA LEU A 51 -5.49 7.83 15.87
C LEU A 51 -5.09 8.62 14.61
N GLN A 52 -5.26 8.04 13.42
CA GLN A 52 -4.95 8.78 12.19
C GLN A 52 -5.86 9.99 12.00
N ILE A 53 -7.15 9.88 12.33
CA ILE A 53 -8.09 11.01 12.34
C ILE A 53 -7.65 12.09 13.33
N GLU A 54 -7.19 11.71 14.53
CA GLU A 54 -6.63 12.65 15.52
C GLU A 54 -5.38 13.37 15.01
N LEU A 55 -4.47 12.65 14.34
CA LEU A 55 -3.27 13.24 13.75
C LEU A 55 -3.62 14.28 12.66
N VAL A 56 -4.59 13.98 11.79
CA VAL A 56 -5.08 14.97 10.80
C VAL A 56 -5.71 16.17 11.48
N ASN A 57 -6.56 15.95 12.51
CA ASN A 57 -7.16 17.05 13.28
C ASN A 57 -6.09 17.92 13.96
N LYS A 58 -5.01 17.34 14.46
CA LYS A 58 -3.90 18.09 15.03
C LYS A 58 -3.24 18.98 13.97
N LEU A 59 -2.97 18.49 12.77
CA LEU A 59 -2.41 19.29 11.68
C LEU A 59 -3.35 20.44 11.27
N ILE A 60 -4.68 20.21 11.32
CA ILE A 60 -5.67 21.28 11.09
C ILE A 60 -5.54 22.38 12.18
N LEU A 61 -5.43 21.99 13.45
CA LEU A 61 -5.25 22.94 14.57
C LEU A 61 -3.90 23.69 14.49
N ASP A 62 -2.85 23.00 14.07
CA ASP A 62 -1.51 23.56 13.86
C ASP A 62 -1.45 24.49 12.62
N LYS A 63 -2.55 24.54 11.84
CA LYS A 63 -2.71 25.39 10.64
C LYS A 63 -1.60 25.15 9.61
N VAL A 64 -1.36 23.88 9.28
CA VAL A 64 -0.50 23.55 8.14
C VAL A 64 -1.13 24.06 6.84
N ASP A 65 -0.31 24.31 5.83
CA ASP A 65 -0.79 24.86 4.56
C ASP A 65 -1.30 23.75 3.61
N ALA A 66 -0.71 22.54 3.71
CA ALA A 66 -1.15 21.38 2.95
C ALA A 66 -0.99 20.07 3.75
N ILE A 67 -1.79 19.05 3.39
CA ILE A 67 -1.71 17.68 3.90
C ILE A 67 -1.59 16.73 2.71
N VAL A 68 -0.56 15.88 2.74
CA VAL A 68 -0.41 14.71 1.86
C VAL A 68 -0.83 13.50 2.70
N LEU A 69 -1.92 12.84 2.31
CA LEU A 69 -2.62 11.84 3.13
C LEU A 69 -2.56 10.46 2.49
N VAL A 70 -2.02 9.50 3.24
CA VAL A 70 -2.18 8.05 3.01
C VAL A 70 -3.25 7.54 3.97
N PRO A 71 -4.50 7.33 3.57
CA PRO A 71 -5.55 6.93 4.51
C PRO A 71 -5.42 5.44 4.89
N ILE A 72 -5.72 5.12 6.15
CA ILE A 72 -5.87 3.73 6.61
C ILE A 72 -7.15 3.12 6.03
N ASP A 73 -8.24 3.86 6.10
CA ASP A 73 -9.58 3.47 5.65
C ASP A 73 -10.09 4.47 4.62
N SER A 74 -10.51 3.95 3.46
CA SER A 74 -10.93 4.80 2.33
C SER A 74 -12.17 5.64 2.62
N LYS A 75 -13.05 5.20 3.54
CA LYS A 75 -14.30 5.90 3.89
C LYS A 75 -14.17 6.70 5.17
N ALA A 76 -13.61 6.11 6.22
CA ALA A 76 -13.52 6.73 7.53
C ALA A 76 -12.68 8.02 7.55
N LEU A 77 -11.70 8.15 6.65
CA LEU A 77 -10.85 9.35 6.55
C LEU A 77 -11.47 10.49 5.71
N VAL A 78 -12.56 10.24 4.96
CA VAL A 78 -13.22 11.28 4.15
C VAL A 78 -13.68 12.47 4.98
N PRO A 79 -14.41 12.30 6.12
CA PRO A 79 -14.89 13.44 6.89
C PRO A 79 -13.78 14.37 7.38
N VAL A 80 -12.65 13.81 7.85
CA VAL A 80 -11.54 14.64 8.35
C VAL A 80 -10.75 15.29 7.21
N ALA A 81 -10.65 14.66 6.04
CA ALA A 81 -10.08 15.25 4.83
C ALA A 81 -10.92 16.44 4.35
N VAL A 82 -12.25 16.28 4.32
CA VAL A 82 -13.20 17.38 4.01
C VAL A 82 -13.08 18.53 5.01
N LYS A 83 -12.98 18.22 6.30
CA LYS A 83 -12.76 19.23 7.35
C LYS A 83 -11.45 20.02 7.13
N ALA A 84 -10.37 19.37 6.73
CA ALA A 84 -9.11 20.05 6.40
C ALA A 84 -9.29 21.02 5.23
N ILE A 85 -9.99 20.60 4.16
CA ILE A 85 -10.29 21.45 3.00
C ILE A 85 -11.15 22.65 3.40
N GLN A 86 -12.17 22.44 4.22
CA GLN A 86 -13.03 23.52 4.73
C GLN A 86 -12.26 24.53 5.60
N ALA A 87 -11.19 24.07 6.26
CA ALA A 87 -10.26 24.95 6.99
C ALA A 87 -9.25 25.68 6.06
N GLY A 88 -9.35 25.51 4.73
CA GLY A 88 -8.49 26.15 3.74
C GLY A 88 -7.18 25.41 3.45
N ILE A 89 -6.99 24.21 4.02
CA ILE A 89 -5.78 23.40 3.83
C ILE A 89 -5.90 22.63 2.49
N LYS A 90 -4.81 22.61 1.72
CA LYS A 90 -4.75 21.79 0.50
C LYS A 90 -4.56 20.33 0.88
N VAL A 91 -5.38 19.43 0.34
CA VAL A 91 -5.28 17.98 0.60
C VAL A 91 -4.94 17.25 -0.69
N ILE A 92 -3.87 16.46 -0.65
CA ILE A 92 -3.46 15.52 -1.71
C ILE A 92 -3.58 14.12 -1.14
N ASN A 93 -4.31 13.25 -1.82
CA ASN A 93 -4.47 11.86 -1.43
C ASN A 93 -3.44 10.99 -2.18
N ILE A 94 -2.70 10.15 -1.48
CA ILE A 94 -1.71 9.26 -2.09
C ILE A 94 -1.87 7.81 -1.62
N ASP A 95 -1.33 6.84 -2.36
CA ASP A 95 -1.26 5.40 -2.10
C ASP A 95 -2.65 4.72 -2.03
N ILE A 96 -3.44 4.99 -1.03
CA ILE A 96 -4.78 4.45 -0.87
C ILE A 96 -5.80 5.52 -1.22
N ARG A 97 -6.70 5.22 -2.14
CA ARG A 97 -7.71 6.16 -2.59
C ARG A 97 -8.79 6.35 -1.51
N LEU A 98 -9.11 7.60 -1.20
CA LEU A 98 -10.32 7.95 -0.46
C LEU A 98 -11.56 7.66 -1.33
N ASP A 99 -12.66 7.28 -0.69
CA ASP A 99 -13.92 6.94 -1.35
C ASP A 99 -14.46 8.13 -2.17
N GLU A 100 -14.44 7.99 -3.49
CA GLU A 100 -14.80 9.06 -4.43
C GLU A 100 -16.29 9.42 -4.33
N GLU A 101 -17.15 8.44 -4.06
CA GLU A 101 -18.59 8.68 -3.91
C GLU A 101 -18.87 9.55 -2.68
N LEU A 102 -18.25 9.24 -1.54
CA LEU A 102 -18.36 10.07 -0.34
C LEU A 102 -17.75 11.46 -0.53
N LEU A 103 -16.61 11.58 -1.21
CA LEU A 103 -16.03 12.89 -1.54
C LEU A 103 -16.99 13.71 -2.39
N GLN A 104 -17.62 13.12 -3.41
CA GLN A 104 -18.60 13.78 -4.28
C GLN A 104 -19.85 14.21 -3.51
N GLN A 105 -20.34 13.43 -2.53
CA GLN A 105 -21.45 13.81 -1.65
C GLN A 105 -21.14 15.07 -0.85
N HIS A 106 -19.86 15.33 -0.55
CA HIS A 106 -19.38 16.57 0.09
C HIS A 106 -19.01 17.68 -0.90
N GLY A 107 -19.20 17.47 -2.21
CA GLY A 107 -18.83 18.43 -3.25
C GLY A 107 -17.31 18.59 -3.40
N VAL A 108 -16.53 17.60 -3.00
CA VAL A 108 -15.07 17.61 -3.01
C VAL A 108 -14.54 16.69 -4.10
N GLU A 109 -13.54 17.16 -4.83
CA GLU A 109 -12.73 16.39 -5.75
C GLU A 109 -11.25 16.59 -5.39
N LEU A 110 -10.52 15.50 -5.17
CA LEU A 110 -9.11 15.52 -4.75
C LEU A 110 -8.18 15.08 -5.89
N THR A 111 -6.95 15.54 -5.79
CA THR A 111 -5.83 14.90 -6.48
C THR A 111 -5.51 13.59 -5.78
N TYR A 112 -5.48 12.50 -6.55
CA TYR A 112 -4.97 11.21 -6.10
C TYR A 112 -3.69 10.86 -6.85
N VAL A 113 -2.70 10.35 -6.14
CA VAL A 113 -1.42 9.87 -6.69
C VAL A 113 -1.14 8.47 -6.15
N GLY A 114 -1.03 7.49 -7.03
CA GLY A 114 -0.77 6.11 -6.63
C GLY A 114 -0.73 5.15 -7.81
N PRO A 115 -0.25 3.91 -7.60
CA PRO A 115 -0.13 2.93 -8.67
C PRO A 115 -1.50 2.39 -9.12
N ASP A 116 -1.55 1.85 -10.34
CA ASP A 116 -2.64 0.95 -10.74
C ASP A 116 -2.46 -0.41 -10.04
N ASN A 117 -3.01 -0.50 -8.81
CA ASN A 117 -2.91 -1.67 -7.97
C ASN A 117 -3.51 -2.92 -8.62
N LYS A 118 -4.57 -2.76 -9.42
CA LYS A 118 -5.22 -3.89 -10.09
C LYS A 118 -4.30 -4.47 -11.16
N THR A 119 -3.78 -3.62 -12.05
CA THR A 119 -2.86 -4.04 -13.12
C THR A 119 -1.57 -4.62 -12.54
N ALA A 120 -0.98 -4.00 -11.51
CA ALA A 120 0.21 -4.48 -10.85
C ALA A 120 0.00 -5.86 -10.21
N SER A 121 -1.14 -6.07 -9.54
CA SER A 121 -1.48 -7.36 -8.93
C SER A 121 -1.81 -8.44 -9.96
N THR A 122 -2.44 -8.09 -11.06
CA THR A 122 -2.62 -9.01 -12.19
C THR A 122 -1.24 -9.45 -12.72
N LEU A 123 -0.29 -8.53 -12.86
CA LEU A 123 1.04 -8.85 -13.36
C LEU A 123 1.77 -9.86 -12.45
N VAL A 124 1.85 -9.60 -11.15
CA VAL A 124 2.53 -10.51 -10.22
C VAL A 124 1.73 -11.80 -9.99
N GLY A 125 0.40 -11.74 -10.04
CA GLY A 125 -0.49 -12.91 -10.01
C GLY A 125 -0.28 -13.83 -11.21
N ASN A 126 -0.06 -13.27 -12.41
CA ASN A 126 0.27 -14.03 -13.60
C ASN A 126 1.60 -14.77 -13.46
N VAL A 127 2.60 -14.19 -12.80
CA VAL A 127 3.87 -14.89 -12.52
C VAL A 127 3.62 -16.15 -11.67
N LEU A 128 2.80 -16.04 -10.62
CA LEU A 128 2.42 -17.19 -9.81
C LEU A 128 1.65 -18.24 -10.64
N ALA A 129 0.67 -17.79 -11.42
CA ALA A 129 -0.16 -18.67 -12.24
C ALA A 129 0.65 -19.41 -13.32
N TRP A 130 1.58 -18.73 -13.96
CA TRP A 130 2.52 -19.34 -14.92
C TRP A 130 3.38 -20.43 -14.29
N LYS A 131 3.85 -20.20 -13.07
CA LYS A 131 4.67 -21.18 -12.33
C LYS A 131 3.89 -22.44 -11.97
N LEU A 132 2.61 -22.27 -11.60
CA LEU A 132 1.78 -23.35 -11.05
C LEU A 132 1.02 -24.14 -12.14
N GLY A 133 0.47 -23.44 -13.13
CA GLY A 133 -0.38 -24.04 -14.15
C GLY A 133 -1.86 -24.17 -13.75
N LYS A 134 -2.64 -24.71 -14.67
CA LYS A 134 -4.11 -24.81 -14.53
C LYS A 134 -4.52 -25.76 -13.39
N ASN A 135 -5.62 -25.42 -12.73
CA ASN A 135 -6.24 -26.12 -11.59
C ASN A 135 -5.40 -26.10 -10.29
N ALA A 136 -4.24 -25.44 -10.27
CA ALA A 136 -3.43 -25.36 -9.07
C ALA A 136 -4.20 -24.65 -7.94
N ARG A 137 -4.06 -25.18 -6.72
CA ARG A 137 -4.75 -24.72 -5.51
C ARG A 137 -3.99 -23.58 -4.90
N VAL A 138 -4.64 -22.40 -4.81
CA VAL A 138 -3.99 -21.19 -4.32
C VAL A 138 -4.74 -20.57 -3.15
N ILE A 139 -4.02 -19.90 -2.27
CA ILE A 139 -4.54 -19.08 -1.17
C ILE A 139 -4.24 -17.61 -1.44
N LEU A 140 -5.19 -16.74 -1.12
CA LEU A 140 -5.03 -15.29 -1.12
C LEU A 140 -5.00 -14.77 0.33
N ILE A 141 -3.93 -14.07 0.70
CA ILE A 141 -3.85 -13.29 1.93
C ILE A 141 -4.14 -11.83 1.58
N GLU A 142 -5.34 -11.37 1.98
CA GLU A 142 -5.84 -10.05 1.66
C GLU A 142 -5.26 -8.98 2.62
N GLY A 143 -5.17 -7.73 2.15
CA GLY A 143 -4.93 -6.58 3.01
C GLY A 143 -6.16 -6.18 3.84
N LEU A 144 -6.11 -4.98 4.43
CA LEU A 144 -7.25 -4.42 5.16
C LEU A 144 -8.41 -4.16 4.18
N ARG A 145 -9.55 -4.84 4.39
CA ARG A 145 -10.69 -4.78 3.47
C ARG A 145 -11.33 -3.40 3.34
N ALA A 146 -11.13 -2.51 4.32
CA ALA A 146 -11.60 -1.13 4.29
C ALA A 146 -10.72 -0.20 3.42
N ALA A 147 -9.57 -0.67 2.97
CA ALA A 147 -8.67 0.05 2.10
C ALA A 147 -8.93 -0.31 0.62
N GLU A 148 -9.09 0.69 -0.23
CA GLU A 148 -9.46 0.52 -1.65
C GLU A 148 -8.37 -0.25 -2.40
N ASN A 149 -7.09 0.00 -2.14
CA ASN A 149 -5.99 -0.74 -2.76
C ASN A 149 -6.01 -2.25 -2.44
N ALA A 150 -6.50 -2.67 -1.27
CA ALA A 150 -6.68 -4.09 -0.95
C ALA A 150 -7.72 -4.74 -1.87
N GLN A 151 -8.82 -4.03 -2.14
CA GLN A 151 -9.86 -4.49 -3.06
C GLN A 151 -9.33 -4.57 -4.50
N GLN A 152 -8.56 -3.59 -4.94
CA GLN A 152 -7.94 -3.58 -6.26
C GLN A 152 -6.91 -4.70 -6.41
N ARG A 153 -6.04 -4.93 -5.41
CA ARG A 153 -5.05 -6.01 -5.45
C ARG A 153 -5.73 -7.38 -5.49
N LYS A 154 -6.79 -7.57 -4.70
CA LYS A 154 -7.63 -8.77 -4.78
C LYS A 154 -8.24 -8.93 -6.18
N ALA A 155 -8.86 -7.89 -6.73
CA ALA A 155 -9.47 -7.94 -8.06
C ALA A 155 -8.44 -8.30 -9.14
N GLY A 156 -7.23 -7.75 -9.09
CA GLY A 156 -6.15 -8.08 -10.02
C GLY A 156 -5.71 -9.54 -9.92
N PHE A 157 -5.55 -10.07 -8.71
CA PHE A 157 -5.26 -11.50 -8.55
C PHE A 157 -6.39 -12.39 -9.05
N MET A 158 -7.65 -12.01 -8.83
CA MET A 158 -8.81 -12.77 -9.33
C MET A 158 -8.86 -12.80 -10.87
N GLU A 159 -8.34 -11.79 -11.57
CA GLU A 159 -8.15 -11.86 -13.03
C GLU A 159 -7.16 -12.97 -13.40
N SER A 160 -6.03 -13.09 -12.70
CA SER A 160 -5.06 -14.17 -12.90
C SER A 160 -5.67 -15.53 -12.61
N VAL A 161 -6.43 -15.66 -11.50
CA VAL A 161 -7.16 -16.88 -11.15
C VAL A 161 -8.07 -17.32 -12.30
N SER A 162 -8.86 -16.37 -12.83
CA SER A 162 -9.79 -16.65 -13.93
C SER A 162 -9.08 -16.99 -15.25
N ALA A 163 -8.07 -16.18 -15.62
CA ALA A 163 -7.37 -16.32 -16.90
C ALA A 163 -6.59 -17.64 -17.01
N PHE A 164 -6.00 -18.12 -15.92
CA PHE A 164 -5.19 -19.34 -15.90
C PHE A 164 -5.95 -20.56 -15.37
N GLY A 165 -7.19 -20.38 -14.90
CA GLY A 165 -8.00 -21.46 -14.33
C GLY A 165 -7.41 -22.03 -13.04
N LEU A 166 -6.88 -21.15 -12.15
CA LEU A 166 -6.45 -21.55 -10.82
C LEU A 166 -7.67 -21.86 -9.94
N ASN A 167 -7.45 -22.63 -8.88
CA ASN A 167 -8.45 -22.95 -7.88
C ASN A 167 -8.16 -22.19 -6.58
N LEU A 168 -8.84 -21.05 -6.37
CA LEU A 168 -8.75 -20.30 -5.12
C LEU A 168 -9.48 -21.08 -4.01
N VAL A 169 -8.73 -21.68 -3.09
CA VAL A 169 -9.28 -22.53 -2.02
C VAL A 169 -9.58 -21.76 -0.73
N ALA A 170 -8.92 -20.63 -0.51
CA ALA A 170 -9.18 -19.74 0.62
C ALA A 170 -8.74 -18.32 0.33
N SER A 171 -9.42 -17.34 0.97
CA SER A 171 -9.10 -15.93 0.90
C SER A 171 -9.43 -15.27 2.24
N GLU A 172 -8.41 -14.80 2.99
CA GLU A 172 -8.58 -14.20 4.31
C GLU A 172 -7.71 -12.95 4.49
N ALA A 173 -8.23 -11.99 5.29
CA ALA A 173 -7.54 -10.73 5.56
C ALA A 173 -6.53 -10.88 6.70
N ALA A 174 -5.33 -10.33 6.46
CA ALA A 174 -4.31 -10.20 7.49
C ALA A 174 -3.87 -8.73 7.73
N ASP A 175 -4.67 -7.78 7.22
CA ASP A 175 -4.63 -6.35 7.53
C ASP A 175 -3.24 -5.71 7.41
N TRP A 176 -2.44 -6.19 6.44
CA TRP A 176 -1.09 -5.74 6.12
C TRP A 176 -0.01 -6.12 7.17
N GLU A 177 -0.36 -6.96 8.17
CA GLU A 177 0.49 -7.24 9.32
C GLU A 177 1.15 -8.62 9.22
N THR A 178 2.48 -8.68 9.41
CA THR A 178 3.28 -9.93 9.36
C THR A 178 2.79 -10.97 10.36
N GLY A 179 2.63 -10.57 11.63
CA GLY A 179 2.22 -11.50 12.69
C GLY A 179 0.81 -12.03 12.50
N LYS A 180 -0.11 -11.21 11.99
CA LYS A 180 -1.47 -11.64 11.66
C LYS A 180 -1.48 -12.60 10.47
N ALA A 181 -0.69 -12.30 9.42
CA ALA A 181 -0.55 -13.18 8.27
C ALA A 181 0.03 -14.55 8.64
N GLU A 182 1.01 -14.59 9.54
CA GLU A 182 1.57 -15.84 10.08
C GLU A 182 0.48 -16.69 10.75
N GLN A 183 -0.35 -16.09 11.61
CA GLN A 183 -1.45 -16.79 12.30
C GLN A 183 -2.54 -17.26 11.33
N VAL A 184 -2.99 -16.36 10.44
CA VAL A 184 -4.03 -16.65 9.44
C VAL A 184 -3.57 -17.77 8.52
N PHE A 185 -2.37 -17.64 7.94
CA PHE A 185 -1.87 -18.65 7.01
C PHE A 185 -1.59 -19.99 7.69
N ALA A 186 -1.11 -20.04 8.91
CA ALA A 186 -0.94 -21.30 9.65
C ALA A 186 -2.28 -22.04 9.80
N GLY A 187 -3.37 -21.34 10.09
CA GLY A 187 -4.70 -21.90 10.16
C GLY A 187 -5.22 -22.40 8.79
N LEU A 188 -5.03 -21.60 7.75
CA LEU A 188 -5.42 -21.97 6.38
C LEU A 188 -4.60 -23.14 5.85
N TYR A 189 -3.28 -23.18 6.12
CA TYR A 189 -2.40 -24.26 5.70
C TYR A 189 -2.76 -25.60 6.37
N ALA A 190 -3.21 -25.56 7.63
CA ALA A 190 -3.71 -26.77 8.30
C ALA A 190 -5.01 -27.30 7.67
N GLN A 191 -5.87 -26.41 7.12
CA GLN A 191 -7.11 -26.79 6.44
C GLN A 191 -6.89 -27.19 4.97
N HIS A 192 -5.86 -26.62 4.34
CA HIS A 192 -5.51 -26.84 2.92
C HIS A 192 -4.03 -27.22 2.78
N PRO A 193 -3.59 -28.41 3.31
CA PRO A 193 -2.19 -28.79 3.31
C PRO A 193 -1.65 -29.08 1.89
N ASP A 194 -2.53 -29.20 0.93
CA ASP A 194 -2.28 -29.41 -0.50
C ASP A 194 -2.28 -28.10 -1.32
N VAL A 195 -2.20 -26.94 -0.66
CA VAL A 195 -2.02 -25.66 -1.36
C VAL A 195 -0.69 -25.64 -2.11
N GLU A 196 -0.73 -25.12 -3.33
CA GLU A 196 0.40 -25.12 -4.27
C GLU A 196 1.03 -23.74 -4.44
N GLY A 197 0.34 -22.64 -4.04
CA GLY A 197 0.88 -21.30 -4.10
C GLY A 197 0.10 -20.28 -3.29
N VAL A 198 0.76 -19.19 -2.93
CA VAL A 198 0.15 -18.12 -2.09
C VAL A 198 0.37 -16.76 -2.74
N PHE A 199 -0.70 -16.00 -2.89
CA PHE A 199 -0.65 -14.58 -3.19
C PHE A 199 -0.85 -13.80 -1.89
N CYS A 200 0.08 -12.91 -1.59
CA CYS A 200 -0.02 -11.96 -0.48
C CYS A 200 -0.17 -10.54 -1.03
N SER A 201 -1.15 -9.81 -0.53
CA SER A 201 -1.43 -8.45 -1.03
C SER A 201 -0.36 -7.43 -0.64
N ASN A 202 0.59 -7.77 0.27
CA ASN A 202 1.85 -7.04 0.48
C ASN A 202 2.97 -7.96 1.00
N ASP A 203 4.19 -7.44 1.04
CA ASP A 203 5.38 -8.18 1.44
C ASP A 203 5.48 -8.42 2.95
N ALA A 204 4.96 -7.53 3.77
CA ALA A 204 4.87 -7.77 5.21
C ALA A 204 4.03 -9.03 5.51
N MET A 205 2.91 -9.22 4.81
CA MET A 205 2.11 -10.46 4.92
C MET A 205 2.81 -11.65 4.25
N ALA A 206 3.51 -11.42 3.13
CA ALA A 206 4.31 -12.48 2.50
C ALA A 206 5.38 -13.01 3.44
N LEU A 207 6.04 -12.15 4.22
CA LEU A 207 7.00 -12.54 5.26
C LEU A 207 6.35 -13.45 6.30
N GLY A 208 5.13 -13.13 6.77
CA GLY A 208 4.39 -13.98 7.70
C GLY A 208 4.10 -15.37 7.13
N VAL A 209 3.67 -15.45 5.86
CA VAL A 209 3.48 -16.71 5.12
C VAL A 209 4.78 -17.50 5.00
N LEU A 210 5.86 -16.82 4.59
CA LEU A 210 7.19 -17.44 4.44
C LEU A 210 7.72 -18.00 5.75
N ASN A 211 7.48 -17.33 6.89
CA ASN A 211 7.84 -17.84 8.22
C ASN A 211 7.16 -19.20 8.52
N VAL A 212 5.87 -19.33 8.18
CA VAL A 212 5.15 -20.60 8.32
C VAL A 212 5.74 -21.66 7.38
N LEU A 213 6.01 -21.32 6.12
CA LEU A 213 6.56 -22.25 5.14
C LEU A 213 7.97 -22.72 5.52
N VAL A 214 8.82 -21.83 6.06
CA VAL A 214 10.15 -22.19 6.60
C VAL A 214 10.02 -23.19 7.74
N LYS A 215 9.15 -22.92 8.72
CA LYS A 215 8.90 -23.83 9.87
C LYS A 215 8.42 -25.22 9.45
N ASN A 216 7.71 -25.30 8.31
CA ASN A 216 7.18 -26.55 7.78
C ASN A 216 8.06 -27.19 6.68
N GLY A 217 9.25 -26.67 6.40
CA GLY A 217 10.14 -27.15 5.33
C GLY A 217 9.56 -27.05 3.92
N LYS A 218 8.70 -26.04 3.68
CA LYS A 218 7.98 -25.80 2.43
C LYS A 218 8.42 -24.53 1.70
N ALA A 219 9.30 -23.72 2.28
CA ALA A 219 9.86 -22.55 1.62
C ALA A 219 10.59 -22.98 0.32
N GLY A 220 10.30 -22.30 -0.78
CA GLY A 220 10.79 -22.66 -2.11
C GLY A 220 10.07 -23.84 -2.79
N ILE A 221 9.21 -24.58 -2.07
CA ILE A 221 8.35 -25.61 -2.63
C ILE A 221 6.98 -25.04 -2.97
N ILE A 222 6.39 -24.27 -2.05
CA ILE A 222 5.15 -23.52 -2.27
C ILE A 222 5.55 -22.08 -2.60
N PRO A 223 5.44 -21.64 -3.87
CA PRO A 223 5.80 -20.30 -4.28
C PRO A 223 4.88 -19.26 -3.67
N VAL A 224 5.48 -18.13 -3.28
CA VAL A 224 4.80 -16.97 -2.72
C VAL A 224 5.07 -15.76 -3.61
N VAL A 225 4.06 -14.92 -3.82
CA VAL A 225 4.21 -13.61 -4.43
C VAL A 225 3.68 -12.52 -3.50
N GLY A 226 4.19 -11.31 -3.62
CA GLY A 226 3.86 -10.18 -2.77
C GLY A 226 3.75 -8.86 -3.52
N PHE A 227 3.87 -7.76 -2.77
CA PHE A 227 3.78 -6.40 -3.26
C PHE A 227 4.50 -5.48 -2.26
N ASP A 228 5.24 -4.48 -2.68
CA ASP A 228 5.96 -3.38 -2.00
C ASP A 228 7.49 -3.42 -2.21
N ASN A 229 8.09 -4.58 -2.51
CA ASN A 229 9.53 -4.79 -2.65
C ASN A 229 10.32 -4.47 -1.36
N ASP A 230 9.77 -4.89 -0.21
CA ASP A 230 10.39 -4.66 1.10
C ASP A 230 11.77 -5.34 1.23
N ALA A 231 12.67 -4.73 2.02
CA ALA A 231 14.00 -5.27 2.25
C ALA A 231 13.96 -6.64 2.96
N SER A 232 12.98 -6.85 3.85
CA SER A 232 12.79 -8.09 4.61
C SER A 232 12.53 -9.33 3.74
N VAL A 233 11.95 -9.17 2.54
CA VAL A 233 11.70 -10.30 1.63
C VAL A 233 12.82 -10.55 0.63
N GLN A 234 13.82 -9.66 0.51
CA GLN A 234 14.91 -9.81 -0.46
C GLN A 234 15.69 -11.12 -0.32
N PRO A 235 16.00 -11.65 0.88
CA PRO A 235 16.64 -12.95 1.03
C PRO A 235 15.80 -14.10 0.45
N PHE A 236 14.47 -14.02 0.57
CA PHE A 236 13.55 -15.03 0.04
C PHE A 236 13.41 -14.95 -1.48
N LEU A 237 13.42 -13.76 -2.06
CA LEU A 237 13.51 -13.57 -3.51
C LEU A 237 14.81 -14.17 -4.05
N LYS A 238 15.95 -13.86 -3.45
CA LYS A 238 17.27 -14.37 -3.86
C LYS A 238 17.40 -15.88 -3.75
N SER A 239 16.77 -16.50 -2.76
CA SER A 239 16.78 -17.96 -2.59
C SER A 239 15.72 -18.67 -3.44
N GLY A 240 14.81 -17.94 -4.09
CA GLY A 240 13.66 -18.50 -4.83
C GLY A 240 12.52 -18.99 -3.94
N ALA A 241 12.57 -18.75 -2.63
CA ALA A 241 11.47 -19.05 -1.71
C ALA A 241 10.28 -18.11 -1.91
N MET A 242 10.55 -16.89 -2.34
CA MET A 242 9.56 -15.96 -2.88
C MET A 242 9.80 -15.78 -4.38
N LEU A 243 8.74 -15.85 -5.17
CA LEU A 243 8.83 -15.87 -6.63
C LEU A 243 8.95 -14.47 -7.23
N ALA A 244 8.16 -13.54 -6.72
CA ALA A 244 8.09 -12.18 -7.22
C ALA A 244 7.41 -11.22 -6.23
N THR A 245 7.68 -9.94 -6.41
CA THR A 245 6.96 -8.83 -5.77
C THR A 245 6.81 -7.66 -6.74
N ILE A 246 6.03 -6.66 -6.38
CA ILE A 246 5.89 -5.39 -7.10
C ILE A 246 6.58 -4.30 -6.29
N ASP A 247 7.45 -3.53 -6.92
CA ASP A 247 7.92 -2.26 -6.39
C ASP A 247 6.97 -1.14 -6.84
N ALA A 248 6.31 -0.49 -5.89
CA ALA A 248 5.40 0.62 -6.13
C ALA A 248 6.05 2.00 -5.92
N PHE A 249 7.38 2.04 -5.70
CA PHE A 249 8.17 3.26 -5.55
C PHE A 249 7.62 4.24 -4.51
N GLY A 250 7.38 3.77 -3.28
CA GLY A 250 6.77 4.56 -2.20
C GLY A 250 7.44 5.91 -1.93
N SER A 251 8.78 5.98 -1.99
CA SER A 251 9.53 7.23 -1.86
C SER A 251 9.16 8.25 -2.95
N GLN A 252 9.08 7.81 -4.21
CA GLN A 252 8.72 8.68 -5.34
C GLN A 252 7.28 9.13 -5.25
N MET A 253 6.37 8.26 -4.78
CA MET A 253 4.96 8.58 -4.57
C MET A 253 4.79 9.70 -3.52
N ALA A 254 5.53 9.66 -2.41
CA ALA A 254 5.53 10.74 -1.42
C ALA A 254 6.05 12.07 -2.00
N VAL A 255 7.16 12.02 -2.75
CA VAL A 255 7.72 13.19 -3.43
C VAL A 255 6.70 13.80 -4.39
N GLN A 256 6.06 13.00 -5.24
CA GLN A 256 5.02 13.48 -6.15
C GLN A 256 3.83 14.08 -5.41
N GLY A 257 3.38 13.46 -4.30
CA GLY A 257 2.33 14.00 -3.44
C GLY A 257 2.69 15.40 -2.90
N ILE A 258 3.94 15.59 -2.43
CA ILE A 258 4.44 16.89 -1.96
C ILE A 258 4.52 17.90 -3.11
N GLU A 259 5.00 17.51 -4.29
CA GLU A 259 5.03 18.38 -5.46
C GLU A 259 3.62 18.87 -5.87
N PHE A 260 2.62 17.97 -5.83
CA PHE A 260 1.23 18.36 -6.07
C PHE A 260 0.69 19.31 -4.99
N ALA A 261 1.09 19.10 -3.72
CA ALA A 261 0.74 20.03 -2.64
C ALA A 261 1.33 21.41 -2.88
N LEU A 262 2.61 21.52 -3.26
CA LEU A 262 3.26 22.78 -3.59
C LEU A 262 2.58 23.48 -4.77
N LYS A 263 2.28 22.74 -5.86
CA LYS A 263 1.54 23.26 -7.02
C LYS A 263 0.15 23.79 -6.61
N ALA A 264 -0.54 23.07 -5.72
CA ALA A 264 -1.85 23.52 -5.22
C ALA A 264 -1.77 24.79 -4.36
N LEU A 265 -0.67 24.98 -3.60
CA LEU A 265 -0.40 26.21 -2.84
C LEU A 265 -0.10 27.40 -3.76
N ASP A 266 0.54 27.14 -4.90
CA ASP A 266 0.79 28.15 -5.95
C ASP A 266 -0.47 28.48 -6.80
N GLY A 267 -1.63 27.92 -6.45
CA GLY A 267 -2.91 28.20 -7.09
C GLY A 267 -3.25 27.30 -8.29
N MET A 268 -2.42 26.29 -8.59
CA MET A 268 -2.76 25.34 -9.64
C MET A 268 -3.88 24.39 -9.16
N GLN A 269 -4.90 24.24 -9.99
CA GLN A 269 -5.96 23.25 -9.76
C GLN A 269 -5.55 21.92 -10.40
N ASN A 270 -4.93 21.06 -9.60
CA ASN A 270 -4.62 19.69 -9.99
C ASN A 270 -5.71 18.78 -9.43
N LYS A 271 -6.70 18.42 -10.25
CA LYS A 271 -7.75 17.48 -9.88
C LYS A 271 -7.60 16.21 -10.69
N GLY A 272 -8.05 15.09 -10.13
CA GLY A 272 -8.04 13.80 -10.81
C GLY A 272 -6.95 12.84 -10.34
N SER A 273 -6.80 11.74 -11.07
CA SER A 273 -5.93 10.63 -10.71
C SER A 273 -4.66 10.63 -11.53
N TYR A 274 -3.53 10.52 -10.84
CA TYR A 274 -2.20 10.45 -11.42
C TYR A 274 -1.58 9.10 -11.08
N ALA A 275 -1.46 8.23 -12.09
CA ALA A 275 -0.84 6.93 -11.92
C ALA A 275 0.66 7.09 -11.71
N THR A 276 1.19 6.41 -10.67
CA THR A 276 2.63 6.24 -10.48
C THR A 276 3.10 4.99 -11.21
N ASP A 277 4.40 4.94 -11.55
CA ASP A 277 5.00 3.74 -12.06
C ASP A 277 5.05 2.63 -11.01
N PHE A 278 5.15 1.40 -11.48
CA PHE A 278 5.46 0.23 -10.67
C PHE A 278 6.36 -0.73 -11.46
N LYS A 279 7.05 -1.62 -10.76
CA LYS A 279 7.96 -2.58 -11.38
C LYS A 279 7.79 -3.97 -10.80
N LEU A 280 7.69 -4.97 -11.67
CA LEU A 280 7.80 -6.38 -11.26
C LEU A 280 9.25 -6.68 -10.90
N VAL A 281 9.46 -7.21 -9.69
CA VAL A 281 10.75 -7.65 -9.18
C VAL A 281 10.74 -9.17 -9.07
N GLN A 282 11.65 -9.81 -9.79
CA GLN A 282 11.87 -11.25 -9.76
C GLN A 282 13.35 -11.50 -9.64
N TYR A 283 13.75 -12.53 -8.91
CA TYR A 283 15.11 -13.02 -8.95
C TYR A 283 15.25 -14.03 -10.10
N HIS A 284 16.00 -13.65 -11.11
CA HIS A 284 16.48 -14.59 -12.14
C HIS A 284 17.86 -15.03 -11.67
N GLY A 285 17.94 -16.21 -11.06
CA GLY A 285 19.26 -16.77 -10.70
C GLY A 285 20.24 -16.70 -11.87
N GLU A 286 21.49 -16.31 -11.57
CA GLU A 286 22.59 -16.42 -12.53
C GLU A 286 22.81 -17.87 -12.95
#